data_aa759d46948d708869b05a1558f4abb4
#
_entry.id   aa759d46948d708869b05a1558f4abb4
#
_cell.length_a   1.000
_cell.length_b   1.000
_cell.length_c   1.000
_cell.angle_alpha   90.00
_cell.angle_beta   90.00
_cell.angle_gamma   90.00
#
_symmetry.space_group_name_H-M   'P 1'
#
loop_
_entity.id
_entity.type
_entity.pdbx_description
1 polymer ?
#
loop_
_entity_poly.entity_id
_entity_poly.type
_entity_poly.pdbx_seq_one_letter_code
_entity_poly.pdbx_strand_id
1 'polypeptide(L)'
;MQQLLVALTLVACVTDASAQDTTIGAGKVEIGGFPMGGTFFVGGDDNKEVDFNVYSAGANATYYFTDRAALEGEFSISFGLAQDVFFNRSEVLHIQMPNVWTYFANLVFFPAGSAGKRMPFYVTGGIGAVSLQSRQPTRQFGYDVDSVGFESFIAENIGGGVKIFRASAPDWGFRADYRYVIVNANGDAPAFFAKAKGRSGHRVSFGVLFTWKR
;
A
#
# COMPACT_ATOMS: atom_id res chain seq x y z
N MET A 1 -10.51 19.55 11.86
CA MET A 1 -9.14 19.97 12.19
C MET A 1 -8.72 19.64 13.62
N GLN A 2 -9.54 19.77 14.66
CA GLN A 2 -9.17 19.44 16.05
C GLN A 2 -8.86 17.96 16.30
N GLN A 3 -9.50 17.02 15.62
CA GLN A 3 -9.28 15.58 15.81
C GLN A 3 -7.95 15.09 15.23
N LEU A 4 -7.39 15.77 14.23
CA LEU A 4 -6.09 15.45 13.65
C LEU A 4 -4.93 15.84 14.59
N LEU A 5 -5.11 16.89 15.38
CA LEU A 5 -4.11 17.35 16.36
C LEU A 5 -3.97 16.39 17.55
N VAL A 6 -5.05 15.75 17.99
CA VAL A 6 -5.04 14.79 19.10
C VAL A 6 -4.29 13.51 18.71
N ALA A 7 -4.42 13.05 17.47
CA ALA A 7 -3.67 11.89 16.98
C ALA A 7 -2.16 12.16 16.89
N LEU A 8 -1.76 13.38 16.55
CA LEU A 8 -0.34 13.75 16.46
C LEU A 8 0.31 13.91 17.86
N THR A 9 -0.45 14.33 18.87
CA THR A 9 0.09 14.56 20.22
C THR A 9 0.32 13.25 21.00
N LEU A 10 -0.45 12.20 20.73
CA LEU A 10 -0.26 10.88 21.36
C LEU A 10 1.03 10.17 20.93
N VAL A 11 1.59 10.56 19.78
CA VAL A 11 2.83 10.00 19.23
C VAL A 11 4.08 10.60 19.88
N ALA A 12 3.99 11.80 20.45
CA ALA A 12 5.15 12.51 20.98
C ALA A 12 5.59 12.08 22.41
N CYS A 13 4.77 11.28 23.11
CA CYS A 13 5.01 10.96 24.53
C CYS A 13 5.70 9.61 24.80
N VAL A 14 6.26 8.93 23.77
CA VAL A 14 6.93 7.62 23.97
C VAL A 14 8.43 7.75 23.68
N THR A 15 9.14 8.57 24.42
CA THR A 15 10.57 8.85 24.15
C THR A 15 11.58 8.33 25.16
N ASP A 16 11.22 7.56 26.16
CA ASP A 16 12.22 6.99 27.08
C ASP A 16 11.96 5.51 27.41
N ALA A 17 12.24 4.64 26.44
CA ALA A 17 12.48 3.22 26.73
C ALA A 17 13.96 2.93 26.43
N SER A 18 14.71 2.58 27.48
CA SER A 18 16.11 2.19 27.46
C SER A 18 16.49 1.37 26.22
N ALA A 19 17.66 1.68 25.68
CA ALA A 19 18.28 1.06 24.53
C ALA A 19 18.38 -0.48 24.70
N GLN A 20 17.33 -1.19 24.32
CA GLN A 20 17.43 -2.60 24.01
C GLN A 20 17.98 -2.73 22.59
N ASP A 21 18.84 -3.70 22.40
CA ASP A 21 19.47 -4.02 21.12
C ASP A 21 18.36 -4.40 20.11
N THR A 22 17.77 -3.37 19.49
CA THR A 22 16.70 -3.56 18.51
C THR A 22 17.27 -4.18 17.26
N THR A 23 16.55 -5.10 16.70
CA THR A 23 16.99 -5.93 15.59
C THR A 23 17.05 -5.20 14.27
N ILE A 24 16.60 -3.96 14.16
CA ILE A 24 16.71 -3.16 12.94
C ILE A 24 17.87 -2.18 12.98
N GLY A 25 18.59 -2.06 11.88
CA GLY A 25 19.73 -1.19 11.70
C GLY A 25 20.60 -1.61 10.53
N ALA A 26 21.71 -0.92 10.32
CA ALA A 26 22.60 -1.14 9.18
C ALA A 26 22.99 -2.61 8.98
N GLY A 27 22.93 -3.09 7.73
CA GLY A 27 23.29 -4.44 7.31
C GLY A 27 22.24 -5.52 7.63
N LYS A 28 21.08 -5.18 8.15
CA LYS A 28 20.02 -6.13 8.48
C LYS A 28 19.01 -6.27 7.36
N VAL A 29 18.32 -7.41 7.36
CA VAL A 29 17.21 -7.72 6.46
C VAL A 29 15.96 -7.92 7.28
N GLU A 30 14.85 -7.34 6.83
CA GLU A 30 13.53 -7.52 7.40
C GLU A 30 12.60 -8.10 6.34
N ILE A 31 11.77 -9.07 6.71
CA ILE A 31 10.65 -9.54 5.89
C ILE A 31 9.37 -9.28 6.65
N GLY A 32 8.39 -8.71 5.97
CA GLY A 32 7.07 -8.43 6.49
C GLY A 32 5.97 -9.06 5.66
N GLY A 33 4.88 -9.39 6.34
CA GLY A 33 3.63 -9.77 5.71
C GLY A 33 2.51 -8.91 6.26
N PHE A 34 1.64 -8.40 5.39
CA PHE A 34 0.46 -7.63 5.78
C PHE A 34 -0.80 -8.33 5.27
N PRO A 35 -1.40 -9.19 6.11
CA PRO A 35 -2.63 -9.90 5.76
C PRO A 35 -3.86 -8.98 5.78
N MET A 36 -3.75 -7.80 6.35
CA MET A 36 -4.84 -6.84 6.52
C MET A 36 -4.48 -5.50 5.93
N GLY A 37 -5.25 -5.08 4.95
CA GLY A 37 -5.12 -3.76 4.34
C GLY A 37 -6.30 -3.44 3.43
N GLY A 38 -6.38 -2.20 3.01
CA GLY A 38 -7.35 -1.74 2.04
C GLY A 38 -6.77 -0.63 1.18
N THR A 39 -7.15 -0.61 -0.08
CA THR A 39 -6.85 0.47 -0.99
C THR A 39 -8.15 1.11 -1.43
N PHE A 40 -8.23 2.43 -1.28
CA PHE A 40 -9.38 3.26 -1.63
C PHE A 40 -8.95 4.12 -2.82
N PHE A 41 -9.43 3.79 -4.01
CA PHE A 41 -9.19 4.59 -5.20
C PHE A 41 -10.25 5.69 -5.30
N VAL A 42 -9.78 6.92 -5.42
CA VAL A 42 -10.63 8.11 -5.51
C VAL A 42 -10.69 8.54 -6.97
N GLY A 43 -11.88 8.75 -7.49
CA GLY A 43 -12.10 9.25 -8.85
C GLY A 43 -11.64 10.70 -9.00
N GLY A 44 -11.26 11.06 -10.22
CA GLY A 44 -10.94 12.43 -10.57
C GLY A 44 -12.20 13.30 -10.79
N ASP A 45 -11.98 14.59 -11.04
CA ASP A 45 -13.04 15.61 -11.19
C ASP A 45 -14.01 15.38 -12.38
N ASP A 46 -13.65 14.51 -13.34
CA ASP A 46 -14.33 14.39 -14.64
C ASP A 46 -15.58 13.49 -14.66
N ASN A 47 -16.16 13.09 -13.53
CA ASN A 47 -17.37 12.27 -13.42
C ASN A 47 -17.37 10.93 -14.19
N LYS A 48 -16.22 10.52 -14.73
CA LYS A 48 -16.08 9.29 -15.55
C LYS A 48 -15.34 8.19 -14.82
N GLU A 49 -14.81 8.49 -13.65
CA GLU A 49 -14.06 7.56 -12.84
C GLU A 49 -14.90 7.10 -11.66
N VAL A 50 -14.77 5.82 -11.38
CA VAL A 50 -15.50 5.18 -10.31
C VAL A 50 -14.63 5.10 -9.07
N ASP A 51 -15.11 5.61 -7.94
CA ASP A 51 -14.50 5.35 -6.64
C ASP A 51 -14.72 3.89 -6.27
N PHE A 52 -13.67 3.20 -5.88
CA PHE A 52 -13.79 1.82 -5.45
C PHE A 52 -12.80 1.44 -4.36
N ASN A 53 -13.21 0.46 -3.58
CA ASN A 53 -12.45 -0.06 -2.46
C ASN A 53 -12.09 -1.51 -2.69
N VAL A 54 -10.88 -1.89 -2.32
CA VAL A 54 -10.39 -3.26 -2.41
C VAL A 54 -9.68 -3.66 -1.12
N TYR A 55 -9.89 -4.91 -0.70
CA TYR A 55 -9.13 -5.50 0.39
C TYR A 55 -7.75 -5.93 -0.10
N SER A 56 -6.70 -5.59 0.64
CA SER A 56 -5.32 -5.83 0.24
C SER A 56 -4.60 -6.74 1.23
N ALA A 57 -3.82 -7.66 0.69
CA ALA A 57 -2.85 -8.44 1.43
C ALA A 57 -1.51 -8.46 0.65
N GLY A 58 -0.40 -8.60 1.35
CA GLY A 58 0.90 -8.60 0.67
C GLY A 58 2.07 -8.90 1.58
N ALA A 59 3.25 -8.75 1.00
CA ALA A 59 4.53 -8.95 1.67
C ALA A 59 5.56 -7.90 1.23
N ASN A 60 6.56 -7.70 2.06
CA ASN A 60 7.68 -6.83 1.75
C ASN A 60 9.00 -7.42 2.28
N ALA A 61 10.10 -7.04 1.64
CA ALA A 61 11.44 -7.30 2.10
C ALA A 61 12.21 -5.97 2.14
N THR A 62 12.87 -5.69 3.25
CA THR A 62 13.57 -4.43 3.48
C THR A 62 15.03 -4.71 3.82
N TYR A 63 15.95 -4.06 3.13
CA TYR A 63 17.37 -4.06 3.43
C TYR A 63 17.80 -2.69 3.97
N TYR A 64 18.43 -2.68 5.14
CA TYR A 64 18.87 -1.47 5.82
C TYR A 64 20.33 -1.14 5.45
N PHE A 65 20.55 -0.08 4.69
CA PHE A 65 21.90 0.40 4.36
C PHE A 65 22.56 1.08 5.55
N THR A 66 21.75 1.85 6.28
CA THR A 66 22.13 2.59 7.46
C THR A 66 21.02 2.51 8.50
N ASP A 67 21.24 3.07 9.68
CA ASP A 67 20.21 3.20 10.70
C ASP A 67 19.09 4.18 10.31
N ARG A 68 19.27 4.93 9.22
CA ARG A 68 18.28 5.92 8.74
C ARG A 68 17.70 5.63 7.37
N ALA A 69 18.32 4.75 6.60
CA ALA A 69 17.90 4.50 5.22
C ALA A 69 17.87 3.01 4.89
N ALA A 70 16.82 2.61 4.20
CA ALA A 70 16.62 1.24 3.73
C ALA A 70 15.97 1.22 2.34
N LEU A 71 16.17 0.12 1.62
CA LEU A 71 15.46 -0.21 0.39
C LEU A 71 14.43 -1.29 0.70
N GLU A 72 13.21 -1.09 0.24
CA GLU A 72 12.12 -2.04 0.41
C GLU A 72 11.57 -2.46 -0.95
N GLY A 73 11.48 -3.77 -1.18
CA GLY A 73 10.67 -4.36 -2.22
C GLY A 73 9.32 -4.77 -1.64
N GLU A 74 8.23 -4.40 -2.30
CA GLU A 74 6.88 -4.71 -1.85
C GLU A 74 6.06 -5.32 -2.97
N PHE A 75 5.26 -6.31 -2.59
CA PHE A 75 4.28 -6.96 -3.44
C PHE A 75 2.95 -7.05 -2.70
N SER A 76 1.85 -6.67 -3.34
CA SER A 76 0.52 -6.90 -2.79
C SER A 76 -0.51 -7.29 -3.84
N ILE A 77 -1.52 -8.00 -3.38
CA ILE A 77 -2.74 -8.28 -4.12
C ILE A 77 -3.91 -7.63 -3.39
N SER A 78 -4.74 -6.94 -4.14
CA SER A 78 -6.00 -6.40 -3.65
C SER A 78 -7.14 -7.13 -4.33
N PHE A 79 -8.01 -7.72 -3.52
CA PHE A 79 -9.16 -8.49 -3.99
C PHE A 79 -10.31 -7.53 -4.25
N GLY A 80 -10.81 -7.53 -5.48
CA GLY A 80 -12.00 -6.79 -5.84
C GLY A 80 -13.24 -7.41 -5.21
N LEU A 81 -14.05 -6.57 -4.59
CA LEU A 81 -15.34 -6.94 -4.02
C LEU A 81 -16.46 -6.41 -4.91
N ALA A 82 -17.60 -7.10 -4.90
CA ALA A 82 -18.82 -6.54 -5.51
C ALA A 82 -19.29 -5.36 -4.66
N GLN A 83 -19.46 -4.22 -5.27
CA GLN A 83 -19.89 -3.00 -4.60
C GLN A 83 -20.76 -2.14 -5.50
N ASP A 84 -21.56 -1.29 -4.87
CA ASP A 84 -22.34 -0.29 -5.55
C ASP A 84 -21.46 0.92 -5.84
N VAL A 85 -21.39 1.30 -7.10
CA VAL A 85 -20.61 2.43 -7.57
C VAL A 85 -21.51 3.46 -8.24
N PHE A 86 -21.19 4.72 -8.04
CA PHE A 86 -21.90 5.82 -8.70
C PHE A 86 -21.19 6.12 -10.03
N PHE A 87 -21.94 6.01 -11.11
CA PHE A 87 -21.49 6.38 -12.43
C PHE A 87 -22.28 7.60 -12.91
N ASN A 88 -21.64 8.61 -13.45
CA ASN A 88 -22.28 9.85 -13.96
C ASN A 88 -23.22 10.55 -12.96
N ARG A 89 -22.95 10.49 -11.65
CA ARG A 89 -23.75 11.11 -10.58
C ARG A 89 -25.21 10.66 -10.45
N SER A 90 -25.69 9.75 -11.26
CA SER A 90 -27.12 9.40 -11.30
C SER A 90 -27.45 7.91 -11.32
N GLU A 91 -26.52 7.06 -11.71
CA GLU A 91 -26.74 5.62 -11.75
C GLU A 91 -25.91 4.88 -10.71
N VAL A 92 -26.58 4.06 -9.91
CA VAL A 92 -25.93 3.09 -9.02
C VAL A 92 -25.77 1.79 -9.79
N LEU A 93 -24.52 1.40 -10.05
CA LEU A 93 -24.21 0.13 -10.70
C LEU A 93 -23.60 -0.83 -9.68
N HIS A 94 -24.17 -2.03 -9.60
CA HIS A 94 -23.60 -3.12 -8.81
C HIS A 94 -22.55 -3.85 -9.65
N ILE A 95 -21.28 -3.64 -9.37
CA ILE A 95 -20.16 -4.11 -10.21
C ILE A 95 -19.17 -4.91 -9.38
N GLN A 96 -18.67 -6.01 -9.95
CA GLN A 96 -17.51 -6.73 -9.43
C GLN A 96 -16.23 -5.96 -9.76
N MET A 97 -15.52 -5.52 -8.73
CA MET A 97 -14.25 -4.84 -8.92
C MET A 97 -13.15 -5.79 -9.40
N PRO A 98 -12.18 -5.29 -10.19
CA PRO A 98 -11.03 -6.08 -10.60
C PRO A 98 -10.11 -6.39 -9.41
N ASN A 99 -9.36 -7.48 -9.51
CA ASN A 99 -8.22 -7.67 -8.64
C ASN A 99 -7.09 -6.72 -9.06
N VAL A 100 -6.41 -6.15 -8.06
CA VAL A 100 -5.32 -5.19 -8.29
C VAL A 100 -4.03 -5.76 -7.71
N TRP A 101 -3.01 -5.91 -8.55
CA TRP A 101 -1.67 -6.34 -8.15
C TRP A 101 -0.76 -5.14 -8.10
N THR A 102 0.03 -5.00 -7.05
CA THR A 102 0.98 -3.90 -6.93
C THR A 102 2.39 -4.41 -6.65
N TYR A 103 3.37 -3.75 -7.28
CA TYR A 103 4.79 -4.06 -7.15
C TYR A 103 5.52 -2.74 -6.97
N PHE A 104 6.18 -2.53 -5.84
CA PHE A 104 6.91 -1.30 -5.58
C PHE A 104 8.34 -1.56 -5.12
N ALA A 105 9.25 -0.72 -5.59
CA ALA A 105 10.56 -0.51 -5.00
C ALA A 105 10.55 0.84 -4.27
N ASN A 106 10.79 0.82 -2.96
CA ASN A 106 10.62 1.97 -2.09
C ASN A 106 11.95 2.31 -1.38
N LEU A 107 12.25 3.59 -1.27
CA LEU A 107 13.20 4.09 -0.30
C LEU A 107 12.46 4.37 1.01
N VAL A 108 13.01 3.87 2.10
CA VAL A 108 12.47 4.05 3.45
C VAL A 108 13.46 4.88 4.25
N PHE A 109 12.98 5.96 4.83
CA PHE A 109 13.79 6.87 5.63
C PHE A 109 13.26 6.97 7.05
N PHE A 110 14.15 6.84 8.03
CA PHE A 110 13.88 6.94 9.46
C PHE A 110 14.42 8.27 9.99
N PRO A 111 13.62 9.32 10.12
CA PRO A 111 14.09 10.67 10.52
C PRO A 111 14.85 10.68 11.85
N ALA A 112 14.38 9.88 12.78
CA ALA A 112 14.98 9.77 14.10
C ALA A 112 15.95 8.58 14.25
N GLY A 113 16.28 7.88 13.13
CA GLY A 113 17.00 6.60 13.16
C GLY A 113 16.12 5.43 13.58
N SER A 114 16.55 4.23 13.24
CA SER A 114 15.85 2.97 13.56
C SER A 114 16.52 2.19 14.68
N ALA A 115 17.86 2.26 14.78
CA ALA A 115 18.64 1.53 15.76
C ALA A 115 18.27 1.89 17.19
N GLY A 116 18.15 0.90 18.06
CA GLY A 116 17.82 1.08 19.47
C GLY A 116 16.37 1.49 19.73
N LYS A 117 15.53 1.68 18.72
CA LYS A 117 14.15 2.14 18.90
C LYS A 117 13.14 1.02 18.88
N ARG A 118 12.26 1.02 19.87
CA ARG A 118 11.15 0.09 19.96
C ARG A 118 10.00 0.45 19.00
N MET A 119 9.85 1.73 18.71
CA MET A 119 8.81 2.27 17.83
C MET A 119 9.40 3.26 16.82
N PRO A 120 10.21 2.81 15.84
CA PRO A 120 10.71 3.71 14.82
C PRO A 120 9.61 4.10 13.84
N PHE A 121 9.48 5.42 13.63
CA PHE A 121 8.71 6.00 12.54
C PHE A 121 9.54 6.05 11.29
N TYR A 122 8.89 5.89 10.15
CA TYR A 122 9.51 6.07 8.85
C TYR A 122 8.60 6.82 7.89
N VAL A 123 9.23 7.43 6.90
CA VAL A 123 8.61 7.91 5.67
C VAL A 123 9.14 7.08 4.53
N THR A 124 8.35 6.94 3.48
CA THR A 124 8.70 6.10 2.35
C THR A 124 8.19 6.71 1.06
N GLY A 125 8.90 6.46 -0.03
CA GLY A 125 8.47 6.81 -1.36
C GLY A 125 9.09 5.86 -2.37
N GLY A 126 8.37 5.57 -3.43
CA GLY A 126 8.84 4.60 -4.40
C GLY A 126 8.10 4.64 -5.72
N ILE A 127 8.62 3.83 -6.63
CA ILE A 127 8.10 3.64 -7.98
C ILE A 127 7.84 2.17 -8.21
N GLY A 128 6.84 1.87 -9.04
CA GLY A 128 6.48 0.51 -9.34
C GLY A 128 5.40 0.39 -10.39
N ALA A 129 4.60 -0.65 -10.30
CA ALA A 129 3.49 -0.90 -11.21
C ALA A 129 2.25 -1.34 -10.44
N VAL A 130 1.11 -0.96 -10.99
CA VAL A 130 -0.22 -1.43 -10.62
C VAL A 130 -0.80 -2.17 -11.81
N SER A 131 -1.16 -3.43 -11.62
CA SER A 131 -1.75 -4.29 -12.64
C SER A 131 -3.19 -4.64 -12.27
N LEU A 132 -4.10 -4.34 -13.17
CA LEU A 132 -5.51 -4.71 -13.06
C LEU A 132 -5.74 -6.07 -13.71
N GLN A 133 -6.41 -6.94 -13.00
CA GLN A 133 -6.92 -8.20 -13.53
C GLN A 133 -8.44 -8.12 -13.63
N SER A 134 -8.96 -7.90 -14.80
CA SER A 134 -10.39 -7.88 -15.07
C SER A 134 -10.84 -9.17 -15.76
N ARG A 135 -12.01 -9.68 -15.37
CA ARG A 135 -12.73 -10.69 -16.12
C ARG A 135 -13.71 -9.96 -17.03
N GLN A 136 -13.50 -10.05 -18.32
CA GLN A 136 -14.46 -9.55 -19.29
C GLN A 136 -15.19 -10.73 -19.92
N PRO A 137 -16.50 -10.87 -19.73
CA PRO A 137 -17.28 -11.80 -20.52
C PRO A 137 -17.30 -11.28 -21.95
N THR A 138 -16.56 -11.93 -22.84
CA THR A 138 -16.53 -11.60 -24.26
C THR A 138 -17.40 -12.60 -24.98
N ARG A 139 -18.48 -12.14 -25.60
CA ARG A 139 -19.30 -12.98 -26.45
C ARG A 139 -18.64 -13.08 -27.83
N GLN A 140 -17.90 -14.14 -28.04
CA GLN A 140 -17.32 -14.48 -29.37
C GLN A 140 -18.07 -15.64 -29.97
N PHE A 141 -18.55 -15.49 -31.22
CA PHE A 141 -19.23 -16.53 -31.98
C PHE A 141 -20.45 -17.20 -31.29
N GLY A 142 -21.16 -16.46 -30.40
CA GLY A 142 -22.31 -16.99 -29.69
C GLY A 142 -21.98 -17.78 -28.42
N TYR A 143 -20.72 -17.92 -28.07
CA TYR A 143 -20.26 -18.51 -26.82
C TYR A 143 -19.75 -17.43 -25.85
N ASP A 144 -20.09 -17.58 -24.57
CA ASP A 144 -19.50 -16.75 -23.50
C ASP A 144 -18.09 -17.24 -23.22
N VAL A 145 -17.09 -16.46 -23.65
CA VAL A 145 -15.67 -16.73 -23.38
C VAL A 145 -15.24 -15.78 -22.28
N ASP A 146 -14.91 -16.31 -21.10
CA ASP A 146 -14.29 -15.56 -20.03
C ASP A 146 -12.84 -15.22 -20.42
N SER A 147 -12.60 -14.01 -20.88
CA SER A 147 -11.25 -13.51 -21.11
C SER A 147 -10.74 -12.80 -19.85
N VAL A 148 -9.57 -13.23 -19.35
CA VAL A 148 -8.87 -12.55 -18.27
C VAL A 148 -7.90 -11.55 -18.92
N GLY A 149 -8.21 -10.26 -18.78
CA GLY A 149 -7.32 -9.19 -19.21
C GLY A 149 -6.41 -8.75 -18.08
N PHE A 150 -5.13 -8.53 -18.39
CA PHE A 150 -4.17 -7.86 -17.49
C PHE A 150 -3.74 -6.55 -18.12
N GLU A 151 -3.88 -5.46 -17.38
CA GLU A 151 -3.36 -4.17 -17.78
C GLU A 151 -2.48 -3.62 -16.67
N SER A 152 -1.28 -3.16 -17.03
CA SER A 152 -0.28 -2.70 -16.08
C SER A 152 0.08 -1.25 -16.33
N PHE A 153 0.12 -0.46 -15.28
CA PHE A 153 0.42 0.96 -15.29
C PHE A 153 1.59 1.26 -14.36
N ILE A 154 2.43 2.21 -14.77
CA ILE A 154 3.45 2.75 -13.88
C ILE A 154 2.74 3.48 -12.74
N ALA A 155 3.23 3.27 -11.54
CA ALA A 155 2.69 3.90 -10.35
C ALA A 155 3.80 4.39 -9.43
N GLU A 156 3.48 5.44 -8.69
CA GLU A 156 4.33 6.04 -7.67
C GLU A 156 3.61 5.95 -6.33
N ASN A 157 4.37 5.92 -5.25
CA ASN A 157 3.78 6.00 -3.92
C ASN A 157 4.62 6.86 -2.99
N ILE A 158 3.93 7.51 -2.05
CA ILE A 158 4.54 8.21 -0.93
C ILE A 158 3.73 7.95 0.33
N GLY A 159 4.39 7.80 1.44
CA GLY A 159 3.69 7.52 2.68
C GLY A 159 4.60 7.43 3.88
N GLY A 160 4.12 6.71 4.88
CA GLY A 160 4.89 6.47 6.08
C GLY A 160 4.16 5.53 7.03
N GLY A 161 4.85 5.17 8.08
CA GLY A 161 4.30 4.25 9.05
C GLY A 161 5.12 4.16 10.32
N VAL A 162 4.73 3.20 11.12
CA VAL A 162 5.40 2.87 12.38
C VAL A 162 5.64 1.37 12.44
N LYS A 163 6.80 0.98 12.95
CA LYS A 163 7.12 -0.39 13.32
C LYS A 163 7.13 -0.48 14.83
N ILE A 164 6.56 -1.55 15.39
CA ILE A 164 6.41 -1.74 16.83
C ILE A 164 7.02 -3.08 17.17
N PHE A 165 8.16 -3.08 17.85
CA PHE A 165 8.86 -4.29 18.27
C PHE A 165 8.53 -4.68 19.69
N ARG A 166 8.40 -5.99 19.91
CA ARG A 166 8.12 -6.52 21.24
C ARG A 166 9.40 -6.53 22.08
N ALA A 167 9.32 -6.07 23.34
CA ALA A 167 10.47 -6.03 24.23
C ALA A 167 11.10 -7.41 24.52
N SER A 168 10.26 -8.47 24.60
CA SER A 168 10.69 -9.83 24.91
C SER A 168 11.12 -10.65 23.70
N ALA A 169 10.88 -10.15 22.49
CA ALA A 169 11.20 -10.84 21.24
C ALA A 169 11.46 -9.79 20.15
N PRO A 170 12.63 -9.16 20.17
CA PRO A 170 12.93 -8.03 19.28
C PRO A 170 13.06 -8.44 17.80
N ASP A 171 13.09 -9.74 17.49
CA ASP A 171 13.20 -10.25 16.14
C ASP A 171 11.91 -10.18 15.34
N TRP A 172 10.79 -9.87 16.00
CA TRP A 172 9.52 -9.67 15.35
C TRP A 172 8.74 -8.49 15.93
N GLY A 173 7.84 -7.97 15.13
CA GLY A 173 7.03 -6.83 15.50
C GLY A 173 5.81 -6.67 14.60
N PHE A 174 5.13 -5.57 14.81
CA PHE A 174 3.99 -5.13 14.01
C PHE A 174 4.38 -3.93 13.18
N ARG A 175 3.69 -3.76 12.06
CA ARG A 175 3.80 -2.61 11.18
C ARG A 175 2.41 -2.04 10.92
N ALA A 176 2.27 -0.72 11.02
CA ALA A 176 1.15 0.03 10.47
C ALA A 176 1.69 1.00 9.42
N ASP A 177 1.09 1.00 8.24
CA ASP A 177 1.58 1.72 7.07
C ASP A 177 0.42 2.44 6.38
N TYR A 178 0.66 3.67 5.95
CA TYR A 178 -0.23 4.43 5.09
C TYR A 178 0.54 4.89 3.86
N ARG A 179 -0.09 4.76 2.68
CA ARG A 179 0.48 5.24 1.41
C ARG A 179 -0.56 5.94 0.56
N TYR A 180 -0.13 7.01 -0.04
CA TYR A 180 -0.80 7.63 -1.16
C TYR A 180 -0.16 7.09 -2.44
N VAL A 181 -0.97 6.48 -3.29
CA VAL A 181 -0.55 5.83 -4.54
C VAL A 181 -1.08 6.65 -5.70
N ILE A 182 -0.23 6.93 -6.67
CA ILE A 182 -0.57 7.63 -7.91
C ILE A 182 -0.36 6.65 -9.05
N VAL A 183 -1.41 6.38 -9.82
CA VAL A 183 -1.36 5.46 -10.97
C VAL A 183 -1.38 6.30 -12.24
N ASN A 184 -0.32 6.19 -13.05
CA ASN A 184 -0.21 6.88 -14.34
C ASN A 184 -0.85 6.05 -15.45
N ALA A 185 -2.16 6.19 -15.62
CA ALA A 185 -2.91 5.52 -16.66
C ALA A 185 -2.86 6.35 -17.97
N ASN A 186 -2.31 5.76 -19.02
CA ASN A 186 -2.27 6.39 -20.35
C ASN A 186 -3.55 6.03 -21.11
N GLY A 187 -4.52 6.93 -21.12
CA GLY A 187 -5.55 7.10 -22.16
C GLY A 187 -6.50 5.96 -22.54
N ASP A 188 -6.05 4.72 -22.57
CA ASP A 188 -6.77 3.56 -23.08
C ASP A 188 -7.13 2.54 -21.99
N ALA A 189 -6.94 2.90 -20.73
CA ALA A 189 -7.23 2.04 -19.59
C ALA A 189 -8.73 1.71 -19.49
N PRO A 190 -9.10 0.53 -18.94
CA PRO A 190 -10.49 0.21 -18.64
C PRO A 190 -11.12 1.26 -17.71
N ALA A 191 -12.44 1.29 -17.65
CA ALA A 191 -13.23 2.31 -16.95
C ALA A 191 -12.76 2.62 -15.50
N PHE A 192 -12.09 1.69 -14.84
CA PHE A 192 -11.55 1.86 -13.49
C PHE A 192 -10.33 2.78 -13.42
N PHE A 193 -9.53 2.88 -14.50
CA PHE A 193 -8.40 3.79 -14.64
C PHE A 193 -8.47 4.59 -15.94
N ALA A 194 -9.66 4.69 -16.55
CA ALA A 194 -9.86 5.31 -17.85
C ALA A 194 -9.47 6.79 -17.82
N LYS A 195 -8.56 7.17 -18.71
CA LYS A 195 -8.23 8.55 -19.10
C LYS A 195 -7.72 9.48 -17.99
N ALA A 196 -7.48 9.01 -16.79
CA ALA A 196 -6.97 9.82 -15.71
C ALA A 196 -5.46 9.91 -15.77
N LYS A 197 -4.94 11.09 -16.01
CA LYS A 197 -3.56 11.39 -15.67
C LYS A 197 -3.46 11.47 -14.15
N GLY A 198 -2.89 10.43 -13.53
CA GLY A 198 -2.59 10.44 -12.12
C GLY A 198 -3.77 10.09 -11.21
N ARG A 199 -4.43 8.95 -11.47
CA ARG A 199 -5.42 8.44 -10.54
C ARG A 199 -4.80 8.16 -9.18
N SER A 200 -5.42 8.63 -8.12
CA SER A 200 -4.93 8.48 -6.76
C SER A 200 -5.66 7.40 -5.98
N GLY A 201 -4.93 6.77 -5.06
CA GLY A 201 -5.48 5.83 -4.11
C GLY A 201 -4.84 6.00 -2.73
N HIS A 202 -5.62 5.75 -1.70
CA HIS A 202 -5.18 5.73 -0.32
C HIS A 202 -5.09 4.29 0.14
N ARG A 203 -3.92 3.85 0.56
CA ARG A 203 -3.72 2.50 1.08
C ARG A 203 -3.35 2.52 2.55
N VAL A 204 -4.05 1.72 3.33
CA VAL A 204 -3.73 1.45 4.73
C VAL A 204 -3.44 -0.03 4.87
N SER A 205 -2.39 -0.41 5.56
CA SER A 205 -2.06 -1.80 5.83
C SER A 205 -1.53 -2.02 7.24
N PHE A 206 -1.82 -3.20 7.77
CA PHE A 206 -1.34 -3.68 9.05
C PHE A 206 -0.72 -5.06 8.86
N GLY A 207 0.44 -5.28 9.47
CA GLY A 207 1.17 -6.51 9.27
C GLY A 207 2.11 -6.87 10.40
N VAL A 208 2.75 -8.01 10.21
CA VAL A 208 3.82 -8.52 11.06
C VAL A 208 5.14 -8.46 10.31
N LEU A 209 6.22 -8.30 11.02
CA LEU A 209 7.57 -8.25 10.46
C LEU A 209 8.53 -9.10 11.28
N PHE A 210 9.51 -9.64 10.58
CA PHE A 210 10.60 -10.43 11.14
C PHE A 210 11.93 -9.88 10.64
N THR A 211 12.93 -9.82 11.52
CA THR A 211 14.25 -9.31 11.22
C THR A 211 15.29 -10.39 11.41
N TRP A 212 16.29 -10.42 10.52
CA TRP A 212 17.45 -11.30 10.61
C TRP A 212 18.75 -10.51 10.76
N LYS A 213 19.59 -11.01 11.63
CA LYS A 213 21.02 -10.67 11.56
C LYS A 213 21.65 -11.52 10.45
N ARG A 214 22.39 -10.87 9.58
CA ARG A 214 23.38 -11.53 8.74
C ARG A 214 24.61 -11.81 9.54
#